data_42717a95ed72f0a86ce7d0a856e188b7
#
_entry.id   42717a95ed72f0a86ce7d0a856e188b7
#
_cell.length_a   1.000
_cell.length_b   1.000
_cell.length_c   1.000
_cell.angle_alpha   90.00
_cell.angle_beta   90.00
_cell.angle_gamma   90.00
#
_symmetry.space_group_name_H-M   'P 1'
#
loop_
_entity.id
_entity.type
_entity.pdbx_description
1 polymer ?
#
loop_
_entity_poly.entity_id
_entity_poly.type
_entity_poly.pdbx_seq_one_letter_code
_entity_poly.pdbx_strand_id
1 'polypeptide(L)' 'MKLHEVPRNSRIRVISNTKVPPGAPEIKVEQELNFSHIDGMYSYCTTDAGQVVHIAAWSEVEIINK' A
#
# COMPACT_ATOMS: atom_id res chain seq x y z
N MET A 1 -3.56 -6.97 -9.05
CA MET A 1 -4.68 -6.89 -8.08
C MET A 1 -4.76 -5.48 -7.55
N LYS A 2 -5.96 -4.95 -7.45
CA LYS A 2 -6.14 -3.62 -6.85
C LYS A 2 -6.07 -3.71 -5.34
N LEU A 3 -5.50 -2.69 -4.71
CA LEU A 3 -5.29 -2.70 -3.27
C LEU A 3 -6.58 -2.93 -2.47
N HIS A 4 -7.70 -2.33 -2.92
CA HIS A 4 -8.97 -2.50 -2.21
C HIS A 4 -9.50 -3.94 -2.23
N GLU A 5 -8.92 -4.82 -3.04
CA GLU A 5 -9.28 -6.23 -3.10
C GLU A 5 -8.45 -7.08 -2.14
N VAL A 6 -7.43 -6.49 -1.51
CA VAL A 6 -6.50 -7.20 -0.65
C VAL A 6 -7.11 -7.37 0.74
N PRO A 7 -7.04 -8.57 1.34
CA PRO A 7 -7.50 -8.76 2.72
C PRO A 7 -6.71 -7.90 3.71
N ARG A 8 -7.36 -7.50 4.79
CA ARG A 8 -6.70 -6.74 5.85
C ARG A 8 -5.51 -7.51 6.41
N ASN A 9 -4.50 -6.76 6.82
CA ASN A 9 -3.30 -7.30 7.46
C ASN A 9 -2.49 -8.24 6.55
N SER A 10 -2.49 -7.94 5.26
CA SER A 10 -1.69 -8.67 4.27
C SER A 10 -0.36 -7.98 4.04
N ARG A 11 0.62 -8.76 3.63
CA ARG A 11 1.88 -8.23 3.11
C ARG A 11 1.74 -8.05 1.61
N ILE A 12 2.09 -6.87 1.11
CA ILE A 12 1.93 -6.54 -0.30
C ILE A 12 3.21 -6.00 -0.90
N ARG A 13 3.30 -6.09 -2.23
CA ARG A 13 4.34 -5.43 -3.02
C ARG A 13 3.65 -4.53 -4.04
N VAL A 14 4.12 -3.29 -4.14
CA VAL A 14 3.63 -2.33 -5.13
C VAL A 14 4.21 -2.69 -6.48
N ILE A 15 3.38 -2.87 -7.50
CA ILE A 15 3.82 -3.30 -8.82
C ILE A 15 3.69 -2.24 -9.91
N SER A 16 3.13 -1.08 -9.58
CA SER A 16 3.09 0.06 -10.50
C SER A 16 3.10 1.36 -9.70
N ASN A 17 3.30 2.49 -10.39
CA ASN A 17 3.28 3.79 -9.73
C ASN A 17 1.94 4.01 -9.04
N THR A 18 1.98 4.50 -7.82
CA THR A 18 0.80 4.78 -7.02
C THR A 18 0.65 6.27 -6.80
N LYS A 19 -0.58 6.69 -6.49
CA LYS A 19 -0.81 8.05 -6.02
C LYS A 19 -0.82 8.06 -4.50
N VAL A 20 -0.24 9.12 -3.93
CA VAL A 20 -0.25 9.36 -2.50
C VAL A 20 -0.86 10.73 -2.23
N PRO A 21 -1.38 10.98 -1.01
CA PRO A 21 -1.90 12.31 -0.67
C PRO A 21 -0.79 13.36 -0.74
N PRO A 22 -1.12 14.63 -1.01
CA PRO A 22 -0.13 15.70 -0.97
C PRO A 22 0.59 15.73 0.38
N GLY A 23 1.92 15.85 0.34
CA GLY A 23 2.75 15.88 1.54
C GLY A 23 3.07 14.52 2.14
N ALA A 24 2.53 13.44 1.59
CA ALA A 24 2.83 12.09 2.06
C ALA A 24 4.13 11.56 1.42
N PRO A 25 4.81 10.61 2.07
CA PRO A 25 5.98 9.97 1.49
C PRO A 25 5.64 9.26 0.19
N GLU A 26 6.54 9.33 -0.79
CA GLU A 26 6.39 8.60 -2.03
C GLU A 26 6.70 7.13 -1.83
N ILE A 27 5.95 6.29 -2.57
CA ILE A 27 6.14 4.85 -2.57
C ILE A 27 6.67 4.44 -3.93
N LYS A 28 7.76 3.69 -3.92
CA LYS A 28 8.42 3.24 -5.14
C LYS A 28 7.81 1.91 -5.61
N VAL A 29 7.90 1.68 -6.92
CA VAL A 29 7.54 0.39 -7.50
C VAL A 29 8.44 -0.69 -6.89
N GLU A 30 7.85 -1.86 -6.64
CA GLU A 30 8.48 -3.03 -6.01
C GLU A 30 8.72 -2.88 -4.50
N GLN A 31 8.32 -1.77 -3.91
CA GLN A 31 8.42 -1.61 -2.46
C GLN A 31 7.42 -2.53 -1.77
N GLU A 32 7.85 -3.20 -0.70
CA GLU A 32 6.99 -4.07 0.11
C GLU A 32 6.43 -3.28 1.28
N LEU A 33 5.15 -3.50 1.55
CA LEU A 33 4.45 -2.81 2.62
C LEU A 33 3.59 -3.80 3.40
N ASN A 34 3.30 -3.44 4.65
CA ASN A 34 2.32 -4.15 5.44
C ASN A 34 1.00 -3.40 5.31
N PHE A 35 0.04 -4.00 4.60
CA PHE A 35 -1.27 -3.39 4.41
C PHE A 35 -2.16 -3.65 5.61
N SER A 36 -2.76 -2.61 6.14
CA SER A 36 -3.70 -2.72 7.25
C SER A 36 -5.15 -2.71 6.73
N HIS A 37 -5.61 -1.59 6.23
CA HIS A 37 -6.99 -1.45 5.77
C HIS A 37 -7.13 -0.28 4.81
N ILE A 38 -8.29 -0.21 4.15
CA ILE A 38 -8.66 0.92 3.29
C ILE A 38 -9.37 1.97 4.15
N ASP A 39 -9.03 3.23 3.91
CA ASP A 39 -9.65 4.36 4.57
C ASP A 39 -10.04 5.39 3.50
N GLY A 40 -11.27 5.31 3.03
CA GLY A 40 -11.76 6.17 1.97
C GLY A 40 -11.06 5.91 0.64
N MET A 41 -10.43 6.93 0.06
CA MET A 41 -9.72 6.83 -1.21
C MET A 41 -8.29 6.31 -1.06
N TYR A 42 -7.79 6.22 0.17
CA TYR A 42 -6.42 5.83 0.46
C TYR A 42 -6.42 4.64 1.40
N SER A 43 -5.24 4.16 1.71
CA SER A 43 -5.06 3.00 2.57
C SER A 43 -4.15 3.35 3.73
N TYR A 44 -4.19 2.50 4.77
CA TYR A 44 -3.20 2.50 5.83
C TYR A 44 -2.24 1.35 5.62
N CYS A 45 -0.99 1.69 5.35
CA CYS A 45 0.09 0.73 5.20
C CYS A 45 1.25 1.16 6.08
N THR A 46 2.14 0.23 6.41
CA THR A 46 3.37 0.56 7.12
C THR A 46 4.57 -0.02 6.39
N THR A 47 5.69 0.68 6.47
CA THR A 47 6.97 0.18 5.99
C THR A 47 7.60 -0.71 7.05
N ASP A 48 8.65 -1.42 6.68
CA ASP A 48 9.41 -2.23 7.63
C ASP A 48 10.07 -1.39 8.72
N ALA A 49 10.29 -0.10 8.44
CA ALA A 49 10.81 0.83 9.42
C ALA A 49 9.74 1.36 10.39
N GLY A 50 8.47 0.96 10.20
CA GLY A 50 7.37 1.40 11.05
C GLY A 50 6.73 2.71 10.62
N GLN A 51 7.11 3.27 9.47
CA GLN A 51 6.52 4.49 8.96
C GLN A 51 5.14 4.20 8.38
N VAL A 52 4.16 5.01 8.76
CA VAL A 52 2.81 4.92 8.17
C VAL A 52 2.82 5.61 6.81
N VAL A 53 2.31 4.91 5.81
CA VAL A 53 2.19 5.45 4.45
C VAL A 53 0.77 5.21 3.93
N HIS A 54 0.37 6.04 2.97
CA HIS A 54 -0.97 5.97 2.39
C HIS A 54 -0.83 5.93 0.88
N ILE A 55 -1.36 4.88 0.25
CA ILE A 55 -1.40 4.79 -1.21
C ILE A 55 -2.85 4.65 -1.63
N ALA A 56 -3.13 5.05 -2.87
CA ALA A 56 -4.50 5.04 -3.38
C ALA A 56 -5.10 3.63 -3.34
N ALA A 57 -6.38 3.54 -3.02
CA ALA A 57 -7.08 2.26 -2.89
C ALA A 57 -7.09 1.45 -4.19
N TRP A 58 -6.93 2.11 -5.34
CA TRP A 58 -6.90 1.45 -6.65
C TRP A 58 -5.49 1.13 -7.13
N SER A 59 -4.48 1.25 -6.26
CA SER A 59 -3.09 0.93 -6.62
C SER A 59 -2.95 -0.53 -7.01
N GLU A 60 -2.12 -0.79 -8.03
CA GLU A 60 -1.80 -2.15 -8.42
C GLU A 60 -0.76 -2.73 -7.49
N VAL A 61 -1.09 -3.83 -6.87
CA VAL A 61 -0.22 -4.51 -5.92
C VAL A 61 -0.35 -6.02 -6.10
N GLU A 62 0.56 -6.76 -5.48
CA GLU A 62 0.43 -8.20 -5.36
C GLU A 62 0.57 -8.59 -3.89
N ILE A 63 -0.10 -9.66 -3.51
CA ILE A 63 0.02 -10.20 -2.16
C ILE A 63 1.27 -11.08 -2.12
N ILE A 64 2.11 -10.84 -1.13
CA ILE A 64 3.28 -11.67 -0.88
C ILE A 64 3.12 -12.32 0.47
N ASN A 65 3.20 -13.63 0.50
CA ASN A 65 3.05 -14.40 1.73
C ASN A 65 4.42 -14.66 2.33
N LYS A 66 4.52 -14.37 3.58
CA LYS A 66 5.75 -14.66 4.33
C LYS A 66 5.46 -15.53 5.51
#